data_0e516b104d771ca1b4f4f7cc8730b1ea
#
_entry.id   0e516b104d771ca1b4f4f7cc8730b1ea
#
_cell.length_a   1.000
_cell.length_b   1.000
_cell.length_c   1.000
_cell.angle_alpha   90.00
_cell.angle_beta   90.00
_cell.angle_gamma   90.00
#
_symmetry.space_group_name_H-M   'P 1'
#
loop_
_entity.id
_entity.type
_entity.pdbx_description
1 polymer ?
#
loop_
_entity_poly.entity_id
_entity_poly.type
_entity_poly.pdbx_seq_one_letter_code
_entity_poly.pdbx_strand_id
1 'polypeptide(L)'
;MHRQVKGYYELANEYHIAAVTLCVNIIEAPYLYNPISYLLRHTTELLLKGLIIKELRKDNKKLIINNVKIESCKLDNAHSLLYLWEYYKSFIDLHGILINKEEIKLIDKTIKKIDLKDFSSTRYRYPFDKKGKSMDVMPVDIYTGTKAPDLELGIPSIIQFGDQVGIVEKGSSLLKLNQELLEVVELLFVLIES
;
A
#
# COMPACT_ATOMS: atom_id res chain seq x y z
N MET A 1 23.91 -4.57 2.07
CA MET A 1 22.57 -4.96 2.58
C MET A 1 22.58 -6.42 3.03
N HIS A 2 22.04 -6.74 4.22
CA HIS A 2 22.00 -8.12 4.72
C HIS A 2 21.01 -8.97 3.89
N ARG A 3 21.31 -10.29 3.71
CA ARG A 3 20.54 -11.20 2.84
C ARG A 3 19.02 -11.15 3.05
N GLN A 4 18.57 -11.06 4.31
CA GLN A 4 17.14 -11.02 4.61
C GLN A 4 16.49 -9.68 4.28
N VAL A 5 17.16 -8.56 4.60
CA VAL A 5 16.70 -7.21 4.20
C VAL A 5 16.66 -7.12 2.68
N LYS A 6 17.69 -7.66 2.01
CA LYS A 6 17.76 -7.75 0.55
C LYS A 6 16.56 -8.53 -0.02
N GLY A 7 16.19 -9.66 0.58
CA GLY A 7 15.06 -10.44 0.11
C GLY A 7 13.72 -9.69 0.20
N TYR A 8 13.49 -8.97 1.31
CA TYR A 8 12.29 -8.11 1.43
C TYR A 8 12.31 -6.96 0.41
N TYR A 9 13.46 -6.32 0.22
CA TYR A 9 13.64 -5.25 -0.76
C TYR A 9 13.39 -5.72 -2.19
N GLU A 10 14.01 -6.81 -2.60
CA GLU A 10 13.87 -7.36 -3.96
C GLU A 10 12.42 -7.73 -4.26
N LEU A 11 11.75 -8.42 -3.34
CA LEU A 11 10.35 -8.77 -3.50
C LEU A 11 9.44 -7.54 -3.52
N ALA A 12 9.69 -6.56 -2.65
CA ALA A 12 8.96 -5.30 -2.66
C ALA A 12 9.12 -4.55 -3.99
N ASN A 13 10.33 -4.54 -4.56
CA ASN A 13 10.60 -3.91 -5.84
C ASN A 13 9.86 -4.60 -7.00
N GLU A 14 9.77 -5.93 -7.00
CA GLU A 14 8.98 -6.67 -8.00
C GLU A 14 7.49 -6.29 -7.95
N TYR A 15 6.90 -6.23 -6.75
CA TYR A 15 5.50 -5.79 -6.57
C TYR A 15 5.31 -4.32 -6.95
N HIS A 16 6.27 -3.44 -6.63
CA HIS A 16 6.23 -2.03 -7.01
C HIS A 16 6.25 -1.86 -8.54
N ILE A 17 7.17 -2.52 -9.23
CA ILE A 17 7.24 -2.50 -10.70
C ILE A 17 5.91 -2.97 -11.30
N ALA A 18 5.35 -4.06 -10.79
CA ALA A 18 4.05 -4.55 -11.25
C ALA A 18 2.94 -3.51 -11.03
N ALA A 19 2.88 -2.86 -9.86
CA ALA A 19 1.90 -1.82 -9.56
C ALA A 19 2.03 -0.62 -10.52
N VAL A 20 3.25 -0.12 -10.73
CA VAL A 20 3.52 1.01 -11.64
C VAL A 20 3.15 0.65 -13.08
N THR A 21 3.48 -0.57 -13.52
CA THR A 21 3.11 -1.06 -14.86
C THR A 21 1.59 -1.10 -15.05
N LEU A 22 0.84 -1.52 -14.03
CA LEU A 22 -0.63 -1.49 -14.09
C LEU A 22 -1.18 -0.05 -14.06
N CYS A 23 -0.53 0.86 -13.30
CA CYS A 23 -0.95 2.27 -13.25
C CYS A 23 -0.91 2.95 -14.63
N VAL A 24 0.06 2.61 -15.47
CA VAL A 24 0.16 3.17 -16.84
C VAL A 24 -1.06 2.81 -17.69
N ASN A 25 -1.67 1.64 -17.44
CA ASN A 25 -2.80 1.13 -18.20
C ASN A 25 -4.16 1.39 -17.52
N ILE A 26 -4.20 2.13 -16.41
CA ILE A 26 -5.41 2.26 -15.58
C ILE A 26 -6.56 2.98 -16.30
N ILE A 27 -6.24 3.89 -17.23
CA ILE A 27 -7.23 4.64 -18.01
C ILE A 27 -8.03 3.69 -18.91
N GLU A 28 -7.35 2.70 -19.50
CA GLU A 28 -7.96 1.71 -20.39
C GLU A 28 -8.59 0.54 -19.63
N ALA A 29 -8.19 0.35 -18.37
CA ALA A 29 -8.55 -0.80 -17.56
C ALA A 29 -8.87 -0.44 -16.10
N PRO A 30 -10.01 0.23 -15.84
CA PRO A 30 -10.37 0.71 -14.49
C PRO A 30 -10.52 -0.41 -13.44
N TYR A 31 -10.78 -1.63 -13.86
CA TYR A 31 -10.81 -2.80 -12.96
C TYR A 31 -9.45 -3.10 -12.31
N LEU A 32 -8.37 -2.43 -12.75
CA LEU A 32 -7.03 -2.59 -12.18
C LEU A 32 -6.83 -1.85 -10.84
N TYR A 33 -7.76 -0.97 -10.41
CA TYR A 33 -7.61 -0.24 -9.14
C TYR A 33 -7.38 -1.14 -7.93
N ASN A 34 -8.16 -2.21 -7.78
CA ASN A 34 -7.99 -3.14 -6.66
C ASN A 34 -6.67 -3.91 -6.73
N PRO A 35 -6.27 -4.49 -7.87
CA PRO A 35 -4.93 -5.06 -8.05
C PRO A 35 -3.80 -4.08 -7.69
N ILE A 36 -3.86 -2.85 -8.17
CA ILE A 36 -2.86 -1.81 -7.85
C ILE A 36 -2.82 -1.53 -6.34
N SER A 37 -3.97 -1.31 -5.71
CA SER A 37 -4.06 -1.10 -4.26
C SER A 37 -3.46 -2.27 -3.47
N TYR A 38 -3.72 -3.51 -3.90
CA TYR A 38 -3.14 -4.69 -3.30
C TYR A 38 -1.61 -4.71 -3.43
N LEU A 39 -1.09 -4.50 -4.63
CA LEU A 39 0.34 -4.53 -4.90
C LEU A 39 1.08 -3.45 -4.11
N LEU A 40 0.60 -2.20 -4.11
CA LEU A 40 1.21 -1.09 -3.36
C LEU A 40 1.15 -1.34 -1.85
N ARG A 41 0.00 -1.81 -1.35
CA ARG A 41 -0.14 -2.17 0.06
C ARG A 41 0.85 -3.26 0.46
N HIS A 42 0.97 -4.30 -0.37
CA HIS A 42 1.89 -5.40 -0.10
C HIS A 42 3.35 -4.96 -0.18
N THR A 43 3.69 -4.12 -1.15
CA THR A 43 5.01 -3.46 -1.23
C THR A 43 5.33 -2.72 0.07
N THR A 44 4.39 -1.90 0.57
CA THR A 44 4.54 -1.16 1.84
C THR A 44 4.80 -2.11 3.01
N GLU A 45 4.03 -3.20 3.10
CA GLU A 45 4.22 -4.22 4.15
C GLU A 45 5.61 -4.83 4.11
N LEU A 46 6.09 -5.22 2.93
CA LEU A 46 7.41 -5.83 2.75
C LEU A 46 8.54 -4.86 3.10
N LEU A 47 8.44 -3.60 2.65
CA LEU A 47 9.42 -2.56 2.97
C LEU A 47 9.49 -2.29 4.48
N LEU A 48 8.35 -2.15 5.16
CA LEU A 48 8.31 -1.96 6.61
C LEU A 48 8.94 -3.15 7.36
N LYS A 49 8.65 -4.38 6.96
CA LYS A 49 9.30 -5.57 7.53
C LYS A 49 10.82 -5.56 7.30
N GLY A 50 11.25 -5.21 6.09
CA GLY A 50 12.66 -5.07 5.75
C GLY A 50 13.38 -4.00 6.59
N LEU A 51 12.75 -2.83 6.75
CA LEU A 51 13.24 -1.72 7.58
C LEU A 51 13.37 -2.13 9.05
N ILE A 52 12.36 -2.77 9.61
CA ILE A 52 12.38 -3.28 10.99
C ILE A 52 13.56 -4.24 11.20
N ILE A 53 13.76 -5.19 10.29
CA ILE A 53 14.87 -6.14 10.37
C ILE A 53 16.22 -5.42 10.24
N LYS A 54 16.30 -4.41 9.36
CA LYS A 54 17.51 -3.59 9.20
C LYS A 54 17.88 -2.92 10.51
N GLU A 55 16.92 -2.28 11.18
CA GLU A 55 17.17 -1.57 12.44
C GLU A 55 17.51 -2.52 13.60
N LEU A 56 16.75 -3.59 13.77
CA LEU A 56 17.02 -4.60 14.79
C LEU A 56 18.42 -5.23 14.69
N ARG A 57 19.01 -5.22 13.49
CA ARG A 57 20.37 -5.75 13.28
C ARG A 57 21.47 -4.78 13.67
N LYS A 58 21.22 -3.48 13.70
CA LYS A 58 22.20 -2.48 14.18
C LYS A 58 22.59 -2.76 15.63
N ASP A 59 21.70 -3.34 16.41
CA ASP A 59 21.96 -3.69 17.82
C ASP A 59 22.88 -4.92 18.03
N ASN A 60 23.53 -5.45 16.99
CA ASN A 60 24.42 -6.63 17.05
C ASN A 60 23.78 -7.89 17.67
N LYS A 61 22.48 -7.94 17.84
CA LYS A 61 21.78 -9.11 18.37
C LYS A 61 21.65 -10.15 17.26
N LYS A 62 21.96 -11.40 17.59
CA LYS A 62 21.70 -12.53 16.70
C LYS A 62 20.20 -12.65 16.49
N LEU A 63 19.71 -11.98 15.43
CA LEU A 63 18.28 -11.88 15.19
C LEU A 63 17.76 -13.17 14.55
N ILE A 64 16.93 -13.89 15.29
CA ILE A 64 16.11 -14.96 14.72
C ILE A 64 14.79 -14.31 14.33
N ILE A 65 14.55 -14.11 13.03
CA ILE A 65 13.36 -13.42 12.52
C ILE A 65 12.07 -14.01 13.08
N ASN A 66 12.00 -15.34 13.19
CA ASN A 66 10.84 -16.02 13.75
C ASN A 66 10.53 -15.67 15.22
N ASN A 67 11.45 -15.00 15.93
CA ASN A 67 11.25 -14.55 17.30
C ASN A 67 10.88 -13.07 17.42
N VAL A 68 10.95 -12.32 16.31
CA VAL A 68 10.50 -10.92 16.30
C VAL A 68 8.99 -10.90 16.36
N LYS A 69 8.47 -10.28 17.40
CA LYS A 69 7.03 -10.08 17.58
C LYS A 69 6.71 -8.61 17.48
N ILE A 70 5.63 -8.33 16.75
CA ILE A 70 4.98 -7.03 16.72
C ILE A 70 3.60 -7.24 17.29
N GLU A 71 3.29 -6.53 18.36
CA GLU A 71 2.12 -6.79 19.18
C GLU A 71 2.10 -8.27 19.65
N SER A 72 1.02 -8.97 19.38
CA SER A 72 0.84 -10.37 19.78
C SER A 72 1.25 -11.38 18.70
N CYS A 73 1.66 -10.92 17.49
CA CYS A 73 1.99 -11.82 16.39
C CYS A 73 3.46 -11.78 15.99
N LYS A 74 3.93 -12.84 15.31
CA LYS A 74 5.26 -12.87 14.72
C LYS A 74 5.32 -11.87 13.56
N LEU A 75 6.48 -11.27 13.30
CA LEU A 75 6.70 -10.32 12.22
C LEU A 75 6.21 -10.84 10.87
N ASP A 76 6.46 -12.10 10.55
CA ASP A 76 6.04 -12.71 9.28
C ASP A 76 4.51 -12.71 9.12
N ASN A 77 3.79 -12.86 10.24
CA ASN A 77 2.33 -12.89 10.29
C ASN A 77 1.70 -11.51 10.61
N ALA A 78 2.53 -10.47 10.77
CA ALA A 78 2.05 -9.12 10.98
C ALA A 78 1.62 -8.51 9.63
N HIS A 79 0.34 -8.21 9.50
CA HIS A 79 -0.24 -7.66 8.28
C HIS A 79 -0.80 -6.24 8.47
N SER A 80 -0.97 -5.75 9.69
CA SER A 80 -1.35 -4.38 9.95
C SER A 80 -0.20 -3.45 9.63
N LEU A 81 -0.39 -2.60 8.62
CA LEU A 81 0.60 -1.59 8.25
C LEU A 81 0.79 -0.57 9.39
N LEU A 82 -0.27 -0.28 10.13
CA LEU A 82 -0.20 0.64 11.26
C LEU A 82 0.73 0.11 12.35
N TYR A 83 0.59 -1.17 12.73
CA TYR A 83 1.47 -1.76 13.74
C TYR A 83 2.92 -1.86 13.28
N LEU A 84 3.15 -2.23 12.02
CA LEU A 84 4.49 -2.26 11.44
C LEU A 84 5.13 -0.87 11.44
N TRP A 85 4.39 0.15 11.05
CA TRP A 85 4.87 1.52 11.01
C TRP A 85 5.14 2.08 12.42
N GLU A 86 4.20 1.93 13.36
CA GLU A 86 4.40 2.36 14.75
C GLU A 86 5.65 1.69 15.38
N TYR A 87 5.85 0.41 15.08
CA TYR A 87 7.04 -0.29 15.55
C TYR A 87 8.31 0.26 14.92
N TYR A 88 8.30 0.53 13.60
CA TYR A 88 9.45 1.15 12.93
C TYR A 88 9.73 2.56 13.43
N LYS A 89 8.70 3.36 13.70
CA LYS A 89 8.87 4.72 14.27
C LYS A 89 9.65 4.71 15.58
N SER A 90 9.54 3.66 16.38
CA SER A 90 10.32 3.57 17.64
C SER A 90 11.84 3.56 17.41
N PHE A 91 12.28 3.21 16.20
CA PHE A 91 13.71 3.27 15.84
C PHE A 91 14.15 4.62 15.29
N ILE A 92 13.23 5.45 14.82
CA ILE A 92 13.58 6.76 14.21
C ILE A 92 14.36 7.60 15.20
N ASP A 93 13.82 7.79 16.40
CA ASP A 93 14.48 8.55 17.46
C ASP A 93 15.68 7.79 18.05
N LEU A 94 15.53 6.48 18.24
CA LEU A 94 16.55 5.63 18.86
C LEU A 94 17.86 5.58 18.03
N HIS A 95 17.75 5.49 16.72
CA HIS A 95 18.89 5.32 15.81
C HIS A 95 19.22 6.57 15.01
N GLY A 96 18.54 7.70 15.27
CA GLY A 96 18.78 8.96 14.56
C GLY A 96 18.50 8.89 13.07
N ILE A 97 17.43 8.18 12.67
CA ILE A 97 17.08 8.00 11.26
C ILE A 97 16.62 9.35 10.70
N LEU A 98 17.25 9.78 9.60
CA LEU A 98 16.95 11.06 8.96
C LEU A 98 15.67 10.92 8.12
N ILE A 99 14.59 11.42 8.66
CA ILE A 99 13.29 11.57 8.00
C ILE A 99 12.65 12.86 8.49
N ASN A 100 12.11 13.66 7.60
CA ASN A 100 11.51 14.92 8.00
C ASN A 100 10.07 14.75 8.55
N LYS A 101 9.60 15.77 9.29
CA LYS A 101 8.28 15.72 9.94
C LYS A 101 7.11 15.62 8.96
N GLU A 102 7.24 16.21 7.79
CA GLU A 102 6.17 16.18 6.78
C GLU A 102 6.07 14.77 6.13
N GLU A 103 7.20 14.11 5.88
CA GLU A 103 7.25 12.72 5.43
C GLU A 103 6.60 11.78 6.47
N ILE A 104 6.95 11.94 7.76
CA ILE A 104 6.31 11.16 8.84
C ILE A 104 4.79 11.37 8.83
N LYS A 105 4.31 12.62 8.72
CA LYS A 105 2.88 12.93 8.67
C LYS A 105 2.19 12.30 7.45
N LEU A 106 2.85 12.33 6.29
CA LEU A 106 2.33 11.72 5.08
C LEU A 106 2.17 10.21 5.28
N ILE A 107 3.21 9.53 5.77
CA ILE A 107 3.20 8.09 6.02
C ILE A 107 2.12 7.75 7.08
N ASP A 108 2.07 8.47 8.20
CA ASP A 108 1.07 8.27 9.26
C ASP A 108 -0.36 8.35 8.71
N LYS A 109 -0.65 9.41 7.95
CA LYS A 109 -1.98 9.64 7.39
C LYS A 109 -2.37 8.54 6.39
N THR A 110 -1.45 8.20 5.50
CA THR A 110 -1.71 7.24 4.42
C THR A 110 -1.86 5.83 4.97
N ILE A 111 -0.95 5.40 5.84
CA ILE A 111 -1.03 4.08 6.49
C ILE A 111 -2.32 3.93 7.29
N LYS A 112 -2.71 4.94 8.09
CA LYS A 112 -3.98 4.91 8.84
C LYS A 112 -5.19 4.72 7.92
N LYS A 113 -5.24 5.43 6.79
CA LYS A 113 -6.34 5.30 5.83
C LYS A 113 -6.43 3.88 5.25
N ILE A 114 -5.28 3.27 4.92
CA ILE A 114 -5.23 1.94 4.32
C ILE A 114 -5.57 0.88 5.35
N ASP A 115 -4.97 0.96 6.53
CA ASP A 115 -5.17 -0.02 7.58
C ASP A 115 -6.63 -0.05 8.07
N LEU A 116 -7.31 1.10 8.13
CA LEU A 116 -8.75 1.16 8.40
C LEU A 116 -9.59 0.43 7.34
N LYS A 117 -9.14 0.41 6.08
CA LYS A 117 -9.84 -0.27 5.00
C LYS A 117 -9.48 -1.74 4.88
N ASP A 118 -8.24 -2.13 5.15
CA ASP A 118 -7.71 -3.48 4.93
C ASP A 118 -6.69 -3.90 6.00
N PHE A 119 -7.09 -3.91 7.25
CA PHE A 119 -6.27 -4.31 8.39
C PHE A 119 -5.61 -5.70 8.22
N SER A 120 -6.32 -6.66 7.63
CA SER A 120 -5.86 -8.05 7.50
C SER A 120 -5.22 -8.39 6.16
N SER A 121 -5.02 -7.41 5.26
CA SER A 121 -4.51 -7.65 3.90
C SER A 121 -5.36 -8.60 3.06
N THR A 122 -6.67 -8.59 3.28
CA THR A 122 -7.59 -9.52 2.60
C THR A 122 -8.54 -8.83 1.63
N ARG A 123 -8.84 -7.54 1.85
CA ARG A 123 -9.87 -6.80 1.11
C ARG A 123 -9.65 -6.79 -0.39
N TYR A 124 -8.42 -6.55 -0.83
CA TYR A 124 -8.10 -6.43 -2.25
C TYR A 124 -7.77 -7.76 -2.93
N ARG A 125 -7.75 -8.86 -2.15
CA ARG A 125 -7.45 -10.20 -2.65
C ARG A 125 -8.67 -11.08 -2.86
N TYR A 126 -9.73 -10.82 -2.07
CA TYR A 126 -10.90 -11.70 -2.04
C TYR A 126 -12.17 -10.87 -2.19
N PRO A 127 -13.16 -11.36 -2.98
CA PRO A 127 -14.45 -10.68 -3.14
C PRO A 127 -15.34 -10.77 -1.90
N PHE A 128 -14.99 -11.66 -0.97
CA PHE A 128 -15.74 -11.91 0.26
C PHE A 128 -14.79 -11.91 1.46
N ASP A 129 -15.26 -11.40 2.60
CA ASP A 129 -14.56 -11.57 3.87
C ASP A 129 -14.66 -13.01 4.39
N LYS A 130 -13.96 -13.30 5.50
CA LYS A 130 -13.99 -14.62 6.14
C LYS A 130 -15.38 -15.04 6.65
N LYS A 131 -16.34 -14.11 6.72
CA LYS A 131 -17.74 -14.37 7.10
C LYS A 131 -18.67 -14.48 5.90
N GLY A 132 -18.12 -14.46 4.68
CA GLY A 132 -18.89 -14.54 3.43
C GLY A 132 -19.62 -13.24 3.07
N LYS A 133 -19.36 -12.13 3.76
CA LYS A 133 -19.90 -10.81 3.40
C LYS A 133 -19.12 -10.29 2.20
N SER A 134 -19.85 -9.88 1.15
CA SER A 134 -19.23 -9.22 -0.01
C SER A 134 -18.40 -8.04 0.48
N MET A 135 -17.13 -8.05 0.12
CA MET A 135 -16.31 -6.86 0.24
C MET A 135 -16.72 -5.96 -0.91
N ASP A 136 -16.94 -4.66 -0.63
CA ASP A 136 -17.23 -3.69 -1.66
C ASP A 136 -16.08 -3.68 -2.68
N VAL A 137 -16.14 -4.65 -3.59
CA VAL A 137 -15.44 -4.58 -4.86
C VAL A 137 -16.18 -3.48 -5.57
N MET A 138 -15.52 -2.36 -5.85
CA MET A 138 -16.17 -1.30 -6.59
C MET A 138 -16.75 -1.91 -7.86
N PRO A 139 -18.07 -1.87 -8.06
CA PRO A 139 -18.63 -2.29 -9.33
C PRO A 139 -18.07 -1.33 -10.38
N VAL A 140 -17.22 -1.86 -11.23
CA VAL A 140 -16.82 -1.14 -12.44
C VAL A 140 -17.95 -1.38 -13.41
N ASP A 141 -18.97 -0.55 -13.34
CA ASP A 141 -19.97 -0.51 -14.40
C ASP A 141 -19.31 0.12 -15.62
N ILE A 142 -18.96 -0.73 -16.58
CA ILE A 142 -18.51 -0.25 -17.89
C ILE A 142 -19.72 0.27 -18.61
N TYR A 143 -19.97 1.57 -18.49
CA TYR A 143 -20.98 2.26 -19.27
C TYR A 143 -20.46 2.49 -20.68
N THR A 144 -21.00 1.75 -21.64
CA THR A 144 -20.80 1.99 -23.08
C THR A 144 -21.77 3.01 -23.66
N GLY A 145 -22.43 3.82 -22.83
CA GLY A 145 -23.51 4.72 -23.24
C GLY A 145 -23.10 6.21 -23.28
N THR A 146 -23.77 6.97 -24.15
CA THR A 146 -23.56 8.40 -24.44
C THR A 146 -24.00 9.37 -23.32
N LYS A 147 -24.43 8.89 -22.16
CA LYS A 147 -24.77 9.74 -21.00
C LYS A 147 -23.82 9.45 -19.86
N ALA A 148 -23.20 10.51 -19.34
CA ALA A 148 -22.44 10.43 -18.10
C ALA A 148 -23.34 9.86 -16.99
N PRO A 149 -22.89 8.85 -16.23
CA PRO A 149 -23.65 8.33 -15.09
C PRO A 149 -23.84 9.42 -14.05
N ASP A 150 -24.93 9.28 -13.28
CA ASP A 150 -25.28 10.24 -12.25
C ASP A 150 -24.19 10.29 -11.18
N LEU A 151 -23.49 11.42 -11.14
CA LEU A 151 -22.33 11.64 -10.27
C LEU A 151 -22.66 11.60 -8.77
N GLU A 152 -23.95 11.58 -8.40
CA GLU A 152 -24.39 11.53 -7.01
C GLU A 152 -24.23 10.14 -6.37
N LEU A 153 -24.18 9.08 -7.17
CA LEU A 153 -24.12 7.72 -6.68
C LEU A 153 -22.70 7.20 -6.35
N GLY A 154 -21.66 8.03 -6.54
CA GLY A 154 -20.26 7.61 -6.29
C GLY A 154 -19.75 6.54 -7.25
N ILE A 155 -20.43 6.32 -8.36
CA ILE A 155 -20.01 5.43 -9.45
C ILE A 155 -18.90 6.11 -10.24
N PRO A 156 -17.81 5.42 -10.59
CA PRO A 156 -16.75 6.00 -11.41
C PRO A 156 -17.32 6.46 -12.75
N SER A 157 -17.07 7.71 -13.09
CA SER A 157 -17.50 8.29 -14.35
C SER A 157 -16.39 8.22 -15.37
N ILE A 158 -16.71 7.72 -16.55
CA ILE A 158 -15.81 7.77 -17.69
C ILE A 158 -15.92 9.16 -18.31
N ILE A 159 -14.85 9.92 -18.29
CA ILE A 159 -14.79 11.22 -18.96
C ILE A 159 -13.88 11.09 -20.20
N GLN A 160 -14.43 11.46 -21.33
CA GLN A 160 -13.67 11.55 -22.57
C GLN A 160 -13.06 12.95 -22.69
N PHE A 161 -11.72 13.01 -22.77
CA PHE A 161 -10.98 14.21 -23.06
C PHE A 161 -10.39 14.10 -24.48
N GLY A 162 -11.06 14.68 -25.47
CA GLY A 162 -10.69 14.50 -26.87
C GLY A 162 -10.75 13.03 -27.28
N ASP A 163 -9.62 12.48 -27.78
CA ASP A 163 -9.49 11.07 -28.12
C ASP A 163 -9.09 10.18 -26.93
N GLN A 164 -8.89 10.76 -25.74
CA GLN A 164 -8.57 10.03 -24.53
C GLN A 164 -9.79 9.87 -23.64
N VAL A 165 -10.03 8.64 -23.22
CA VAL A 165 -11.08 8.29 -22.23
C VAL A 165 -10.43 8.21 -20.86
N GLY A 166 -10.84 9.07 -19.96
CA GLY A 166 -10.40 9.06 -18.55
C GLY A 166 -11.53 8.64 -17.64
N ILE A 167 -11.22 7.96 -16.55
CA ILE A 167 -12.17 7.66 -15.49
C ILE A 167 -11.99 8.69 -14.40
N VAL A 168 -13.05 9.43 -14.13
CA VAL A 168 -13.11 10.31 -12.98
C VAL A 168 -14.08 9.71 -11.98
N GLU A 169 -13.55 9.20 -10.90
CA GLU A 169 -14.33 8.96 -9.70
C GLU A 169 -14.68 10.29 -9.06
N LYS A 170 -15.95 10.51 -8.73
CA LYS A 170 -16.33 11.60 -7.85
C LYS A 170 -15.69 11.39 -6.48
N GLY A 171 -14.66 12.19 -6.21
CA GLY A 171 -13.85 12.05 -5.01
C GLY A 171 -13.13 10.72 -4.97
N SER A 172 -12.41 10.36 -6.03
CA SER A 172 -11.69 9.10 -6.13
C SER A 172 -10.76 8.89 -4.93
N SER A 173 -11.41 8.54 -3.81
CA SER A 173 -10.69 8.26 -2.56
C SER A 173 -9.68 7.14 -2.79
N LEU A 174 -9.95 6.26 -3.76
CA LEU A 174 -9.06 5.14 -4.08
C LEU A 174 -7.91 5.56 -5.00
N LEU A 175 -8.16 6.35 -6.05
CA LEU A 175 -7.08 6.88 -6.90
C LEU A 175 -6.14 7.76 -6.07
N LYS A 176 -6.69 8.70 -5.31
CA LYS A 176 -5.90 9.54 -4.41
C LYS A 176 -5.15 8.73 -3.36
N LEU A 177 -5.78 7.69 -2.83
CA LEU A 177 -5.14 6.80 -1.86
C LEU A 177 -3.99 6.02 -2.48
N ASN A 178 -4.15 5.53 -3.72
CA ASN A 178 -3.08 4.85 -4.45
C ASN A 178 -1.92 5.80 -4.78
N GLN A 179 -2.19 7.06 -5.11
CA GLN A 179 -1.16 8.08 -5.29
C GLN A 179 -0.41 8.38 -3.99
N GLU A 180 -1.14 8.66 -2.89
CA GLU A 180 -0.55 8.86 -1.57
C GLU A 180 0.28 7.62 -1.14
N LEU A 181 -0.18 6.41 -1.48
CA LEU A 181 0.53 5.17 -1.16
C LEU A 181 1.78 4.96 -2.01
N LEU A 182 1.75 5.35 -3.27
CA LEU A 182 2.93 5.32 -4.14
C LEU A 182 4.03 6.23 -3.59
N GLU A 183 3.69 7.47 -3.20
CA GLU A 183 4.63 8.40 -2.55
C GLU A 183 5.23 7.79 -1.27
N VAL A 184 4.41 7.13 -0.44
CA VAL A 184 4.89 6.43 0.76
C VAL A 184 5.85 5.29 0.41
N VAL A 185 5.54 4.50 -0.62
CA VAL A 185 6.41 3.42 -1.10
C VAL A 185 7.77 3.95 -1.52
N GLU A 186 7.81 5.05 -2.28
CA GLU A 186 9.05 5.69 -2.72
C GLU A 186 9.90 6.18 -1.52
N LEU A 187 9.28 6.81 -0.53
CA LEU A 187 9.96 7.21 0.70
C LEU A 187 10.54 6.01 1.47
N LEU A 188 9.78 4.91 1.57
CA LEU A 188 10.25 3.71 2.26
C LEU A 188 11.42 3.03 1.50
N PHE A 189 11.46 3.10 0.16
CA PHE A 189 12.62 2.65 -0.61
C PHE A 189 13.86 3.47 -0.29
N VAL A 190 13.76 4.79 -0.23
CA VAL A 190 14.87 5.67 0.17
C VAL A 190 15.38 5.31 1.57
N LEU A 191 14.48 5.07 2.53
CA LEU A 191 14.86 4.70 3.90
C LEU A 191 15.54 3.34 3.99
N ILE A 192 15.16 2.35 3.20
CA ILE A 192 15.77 1.02 3.24
C ILE A 192 17.16 1.00 2.57
N GLU A 193 17.39 1.89 1.61
CA GLU A 193 18.69 2.05 0.93
C GLU A 193 19.69 2.88 1.74
N SER A 194 19.24 3.85 2.53
CA SER A 194 20.08 4.65 3.45
C SER A 194 20.67 3.81 4.58
#